data_bfedb5e37b3414baeb07c08ec4580d0c
#
_entry.id   bfedb5e37b3414baeb07c08ec4580d0c
#
_cell.length_a   1.000
_cell.length_b   1.000
_cell.length_c   1.000
_cell.angle_alpha   90.00
_cell.angle_beta   90.00
_cell.angle_gamma   90.00
#
_symmetry.space_group_name_H-M   'P 1'
#
loop_
_entity.id
_entity.type
_entity.pdbx_description
1 polymer ?
#
loop_
_entity_poly.entity_id
_entity_poly.type
_entity_poly.pdbx_seq_one_letter_code
_entity_poly.pdbx_strand_id
1 'polypeptide(L)'
;GEPIINENFGAPYATTMGPFTSPVGLPCQAPAWGYVAGVDLTTGETRYQRVNGTVRDLAPVPLPFEMGVPGIGGPIVTRGGVAFLSGTLDYYVRGYDLRTGEERWKSRLPAGGQATPSTYLGADGRQYLVVVAGGHGSTGTKAGDAVIAYALPKE
;
A
#
# COMPACT_ATOMS: atom_id res chain seq x y z
N GLY A 1 11.79 12.99 -11.05
CA GLY A 1 10.78 13.11 -12.08
C GLY A 1 10.45 14.57 -12.29
N GLU A 2 10.04 14.94 -13.48
CA GLU A 2 9.56 16.30 -13.73
C GLU A 2 8.30 16.57 -12.90
N PRO A 3 8.11 17.80 -12.40
CA PRO A 3 6.93 18.14 -11.62
C PRO A 3 5.69 18.04 -12.52
N ILE A 4 4.65 17.38 -12.02
CA ILE A 4 3.37 17.30 -12.71
C ILE A 4 2.70 18.67 -12.60
N ILE A 5 2.48 19.32 -13.73
CA ILE A 5 1.74 20.57 -13.81
C ILE A 5 0.25 20.22 -13.87
N ASN A 6 -0.50 20.63 -12.86
CA ASN A 6 -1.95 20.53 -12.85
C ASN A 6 -2.52 21.87 -13.33
N GLU A 7 -3.10 21.86 -14.52
CA GLU A 7 -3.81 23.02 -15.05
C GLU A 7 -5.09 23.25 -14.27
N ASN A 8 -5.30 24.48 -13.84
CA ASN A 8 -6.54 24.90 -13.19
C ASN A 8 -7.39 25.67 -14.20
N PHE A 9 -8.21 24.95 -14.94
CA PHE A 9 -8.99 25.49 -16.05
C PHE A 9 -9.84 26.70 -15.61
N GLY A 10 -9.71 27.83 -16.32
CA GLY A 10 -10.41 29.07 -16.01
C GLY A 10 -9.71 29.96 -14.98
N ALA A 11 -8.57 29.59 -14.44
CA ALA A 11 -7.75 30.40 -13.55
C ALA A 11 -6.40 30.79 -14.23
N PRO A 12 -5.80 31.94 -13.89
CA PRO A 12 -4.51 32.36 -14.45
C PRO A 12 -3.32 31.67 -13.77
N TYR A 13 -3.54 30.58 -13.05
CA TYR A 13 -2.52 29.87 -12.29
C TYR A 13 -2.53 28.38 -12.60
N ALA A 14 -1.35 27.77 -12.62
CA ALA A 14 -1.16 26.32 -12.62
C ALA A 14 -0.45 25.89 -11.33
N THR A 15 -0.78 24.71 -10.83
CA THR A 15 -0.14 24.14 -9.62
C THR A 15 0.85 23.08 -10.04
N THR A 16 2.07 23.15 -9.53
CA THR A 16 3.02 22.03 -9.58
C THR A 16 2.97 21.25 -8.27
N MET A 17 2.89 19.93 -8.37
CA MET A 17 2.87 19.06 -7.21
C MET A 17 3.96 17.99 -7.34
N GLY A 18 4.69 17.77 -6.28
CA GLY A 18 5.73 16.74 -6.23
C GLY A 18 6.07 16.37 -4.79
N PRO A 19 6.71 15.21 -4.58
CA PRO A 19 7.14 14.80 -3.25
C PRO A 19 8.27 15.69 -2.74
N PHE A 20 8.19 16.13 -1.49
CA PHE A 20 9.27 16.82 -0.81
C PHE A 20 10.23 15.80 -0.20
N THR A 21 11.29 15.48 -0.94
CA THR A 21 12.25 14.44 -0.59
C THR A 21 13.68 14.99 -0.47
N SER A 22 14.47 14.31 0.34
CA SER A 22 15.90 14.52 0.43
C SER A 22 16.63 14.12 -0.88
N PRO A 23 17.91 14.49 -1.05
CA PRO A 23 18.70 14.07 -2.20
C PRO A 23 18.81 12.55 -2.41
N VAL A 24 18.54 11.76 -1.36
CA VAL A 24 18.53 10.29 -1.41
C VAL A 24 17.12 9.71 -1.61
N GLY A 25 16.12 10.56 -1.91
CA GLY A 25 14.77 10.12 -2.25
C GLY A 25 13.85 9.82 -1.05
N LEU A 26 14.33 9.99 0.18
CA LEU A 26 13.51 9.80 1.39
C LEU A 26 12.74 11.07 1.75
N PRO A 27 11.52 10.94 2.31
CA PRO A 27 10.76 12.12 2.78
C PRO A 27 11.55 12.98 3.76
N CYS A 28 11.47 14.31 3.63
CA CYS A 28 12.14 15.26 4.49
C CYS A 28 11.45 15.50 5.86
N GLN A 29 10.61 14.58 6.28
CA GLN A 29 9.95 14.59 7.59
C GLN A 29 10.34 13.37 8.41
N ALA A 30 10.15 13.44 9.73
CA ALA A 30 10.39 12.28 10.59
C ALA A 30 9.46 11.11 10.24
N PRO A 31 9.93 9.84 10.24
CA PRO A 31 9.04 8.68 10.13
C PRO A 31 8.13 8.59 11.40
N ALA A 32 7.01 7.86 11.39
CA ALA A 32 6.62 6.93 10.32
C ALA A 32 5.97 7.66 9.13
N TRP A 33 6.33 7.25 7.91
CA TRP A 33 5.81 7.84 6.67
C TRP A 33 4.56 7.12 6.16
N GLY A 34 4.19 6.02 6.76
CA GLY A 34 2.96 5.29 6.50
C GLY A 34 2.59 4.39 7.68
N TYR A 35 1.30 4.26 7.91
CA TYR A 35 0.77 3.38 8.94
C TYR A 35 -0.61 2.84 8.57
N VAL A 36 -0.98 1.74 9.18
CA VAL A 36 -2.34 1.20 9.18
C VAL A 36 -2.95 1.44 10.54
N ALA A 37 -4.18 1.92 10.58
CA ALA A 37 -4.91 2.18 11.81
C ALA A 37 -6.31 1.58 11.77
N GLY A 38 -6.78 1.09 12.90
CA GLY A 38 -8.15 0.67 13.12
C GLY A 38 -8.88 1.70 13.99
N VAL A 39 -10.01 2.19 13.50
CA VAL A 39 -10.85 3.15 14.20
C VAL A 39 -12.21 2.52 14.46
N ASP A 40 -12.68 2.61 15.71
CA ASP A 40 -14.04 2.23 16.07
C ASP A 40 -15.01 3.33 15.62
N LEU A 41 -15.83 3.01 14.64
CA LEU A 41 -16.75 4.00 14.06
C LEU A 41 -17.91 4.38 14.98
N THR A 42 -18.15 3.64 16.06
CA THR A 42 -19.20 3.97 17.04
C THR A 42 -18.73 4.98 18.09
N THR A 43 -17.44 4.94 18.42
CA THR A 43 -16.83 5.81 19.44
C THR A 43 -15.90 6.86 18.85
N GLY A 44 -15.40 6.66 17.63
CA GLY A 44 -14.36 7.47 17.00
C GLY A 44 -12.95 7.20 17.54
N GLU A 45 -12.80 6.21 18.43
CA GLU A 45 -11.49 5.90 19.05
C GLU A 45 -10.59 5.10 18.11
N THR A 46 -9.32 5.47 18.07
CA THR A 46 -8.28 4.66 17.42
C THR A 46 -7.92 3.48 18.31
N ARG A 47 -8.25 2.28 17.85
CA ARG A 47 -7.97 1.03 18.56
C ARG A 47 -6.52 0.60 18.46
N TYR A 48 -5.91 0.85 17.31
CA TYR A 48 -4.48 0.60 17.06
C TYR A 48 -3.96 1.48 15.94
N GLN A 49 -2.64 1.71 15.96
CA GLN A 49 -1.88 2.30 14.86
C GLN A 49 -0.55 1.56 14.74
N ARG A 50 -0.25 1.06 13.56
CA ARG A 50 0.97 0.28 13.26
C ARG A 50 1.70 0.87 12.08
N VAL A 51 3.02 0.90 12.15
CA VAL A 51 3.89 1.29 11.03
C VAL A 51 3.63 0.35 9.85
N ASN A 52 3.48 0.89 8.66
CA ASN A 52 3.15 0.12 7.45
C ASN A 52 4.20 0.31 6.37
N GLY A 53 4.94 -0.75 6.10
CA GLY A 53 5.94 -0.81 5.06
C GLY A 53 7.37 -0.49 5.50
N THR A 54 8.30 -0.83 4.61
CA THR A 54 9.74 -0.70 4.81
C THR A 54 10.35 0.21 3.76
N VAL A 55 11.50 0.81 4.06
CA VAL A 55 12.23 1.67 3.12
C VAL A 55 13.09 0.91 2.12
N ARG A 56 12.96 -0.41 2.06
CA ARG A 56 13.78 -1.28 1.22
C ARG A 56 13.90 -0.82 -0.24
N ASP A 57 12.81 -0.34 -0.82
CA ASP A 57 12.75 0.05 -2.23
C ASP A 57 12.81 1.56 -2.44
N LEU A 58 12.88 2.35 -1.36
CA LEU A 58 13.00 3.80 -1.39
C LEU A 58 14.42 4.28 -1.06
N ALA A 59 15.09 3.60 -0.12
CA ALA A 59 16.43 3.97 0.30
C ALA A 59 17.48 3.47 -0.70
N PRO A 60 18.63 4.18 -0.84
CA PRO A 60 19.73 3.76 -1.70
C PRO A 60 20.32 2.39 -1.33
N VAL A 61 20.23 2.03 -0.05
CA VAL A 61 20.61 0.71 0.45
C VAL A 61 19.35 -0.08 0.74
N PRO A 62 19.16 -1.29 0.16
CA PRO A 62 17.91 -2.04 0.22
C PRO A 62 17.71 -2.76 1.56
N LEU A 63 17.84 -2.05 2.67
CA LEU A 63 17.60 -2.57 4.02
C LEU A 63 16.12 -2.39 4.39
N PRO A 64 15.47 -3.43 4.93
CA PRO A 64 14.04 -3.43 5.22
C PRO A 64 13.73 -2.79 6.58
N PHE A 65 14.22 -1.57 6.83
CA PHE A 65 13.84 -0.84 8.04
C PHE A 65 12.35 -0.48 8.02
N GLU A 66 11.66 -0.80 9.09
CA GLU A 66 10.24 -0.51 9.29
C GLU A 66 10.04 0.96 9.67
N MET A 67 10.15 1.84 8.70
CA MET A 67 9.94 3.28 8.86
C MET A 67 8.57 3.73 8.36
N GLY A 68 7.77 2.80 7.86
CA GLY A 68 6.57 3.10 7.08
C GLY A 68 6.91 3.68 5.73
N VAL A 69 6.05 3.49 4.77
CA VAL A 69 6.21 4.10 3.44
C VAL A 69 4.86 4.59 2.93
N PRO A 70 4.83 5.65 2.12
CA PRO A 70 3.61 6.07 1.48
C PRO A 70 2.97 4.94 0.69
N GLY A 71 1.66 4.98 0.54
CA GLY A 71 0.91 4.02 -0.25
C GLY A 71 -0.30 4.67 -0.89
N ILE A 72 -0.74 4.09 -2.00
CA ILE A 72 -1.98 4.45 -2.67
C ILE A 72 -2.80 3.17 -2.82
N GLY A 73 -4.11 3.28 -2.70
CA GLY A 73 -5.04 2.17 -2.73
C GLY A 73 -5.63 1.90 -1.35
N GLY A 74 -6.81 1.31 -1.36
CA GLY A 74 -7.55 0.98 -0.15
C GLY A 74 -7.32 -0.47 0.30
N PRO A 75 -7.65 -0.78 1.56
CA PRO A 75 -7.72 -2.15 2.02
C PRO A 75 -9.02 -2.83 1.58
N ILE A 76 -8.99 -4.16 1.48
CA ILE A 76 -10.20 -4.98 1.50
C ILE A 76 -10.28 -5.71 2.85
N VAL A 77 -11.45 -5.70 3.46
CA VAL A 77 -11.70 -6.37 4.73
C VAL A 77 -12.54 -7.63 4.49
N THR A 78 -12.10 -8.74 5.05
CA THR A 78 -12.81 -10.01 4.94
C THR A 78 -13.64 -10.30 6.20
N ARG A 79 -14.70 -11.10 6.03
CA ARG A 79 -15.54 -11.55 7.16
C ARG A 79 -14.74 -12.32 8.22
N GLY A 80 -13.65 -12.96 7.83
CA GLY A 80 -12.72 -13.67 8.74
C GLY A 80 -11.85 -12.76 9.62
N GLY A 81 -12.00 -11.43 9.54
CA GLY A 81 -11.28 -10.49 10.38
C GLY A 81 -9.86 -10.17 9.89
N VAL A 82 -9.60 -10.32 8.61
CA VAL A 82 -8.33 -9.93 7.97
C VAL A 82 -8.55 -8.77 7.03
N ALA A 83 -7.72 -7.75 7.14
CA ALA A 83 -7.63 -6.66 6.18
C ALA A 83 -6.42 -6.87 5.27
N PHE A 84 -6.60 -6.84 3.94
CA PHE A 84 -5.52 -6.93 2.97
C PHE A 84 -5.25 -5.57 2.32
N LEU A 85 -3.98 -5.22 2.19
CA LEU A 85 -3.51 -3.97 1.62
C LEU A 85 -2.27 -4.22 0.77
N SER A 86 -2.22 -3.66 -0.45
CA SER A 86 -1.11 -3.87 -1.40
C SER A 86 -0.43 -2.58 -1.89
N GLY A 87 -0.94 -1.43 -1.51
CA GLY A 87 -0.56 -0.14 -2.10
C GLY A 87 0.74 0.49 -1.61
N THR A 88 1.54 -0.17 -0.76
CA THR A 88 2.79 0.39 -0.23
C THR A 88 3.92 0.39 -1.26
N LEU A 89 4.79 1.41 -1.19
CA LEU A 89 5.91 1.59 -2.13
C LEU A 89 7.02 0.54 -2.01
N ASP A 90 6.95 -0.35 -1.04
CA ASP A 90 7.89 -1.46 -0.84
C ASP A 90 7.47 -2.76 -1.52
N TYR A 91 6.48 -2.70 -2.42
CA TYR A 91 6.03 -3.82 -3.27
C TYR A 91 5.51 -5.04 -2.50
N TYR A 92 4.91 -4.86 -1.32
CA TYR A 92 4.29 -5.95 -0.59
C TYR A 92 2.77 -5.85 -0.59
N VAL A 93 2.11 -7.00 -0.75
CA VAL A 93 0.76 -7.18 -0.25
C VAL A 93 0.84 -7.75 1.16
N ARG A 94 0.03 -7.22 2.08
CA ARG A 94 0.00 -7.61 3.50
C ARG A 94 -1.40 -7.93 3.96
N GLY A 95 -1.49 -8.89 4.87
CA GLY A 95 -2.70 -9.23 5.60
C GLY A 95 -2.55 -8.89 7.08
N TYR A 96 -3.48 -8.11 7.60
CA TYR A 96 -3.49 -7.63 8.98
C TYR A 96 -4.67 -8.20 9.75
N ASP A 97 -4.46 -8.55 11.01
CA ASP A 97 -5.56 -8.80 11.94
C ASP A 97 -6.37 -7.51 12.13
N LEU A 98 -7.65 -7.55 11.82
CA LEU A 98 -8.51 -6.37 11.83
C LEU A 98 -8.70 -5.78 13.25
N ARG A 99 -8.53 -6.57 14.30
CA ARG A 99 -8.72 -6.14 15.69
C ARG A 99 -7.47 -5.53 16.30
N THR A 100 -6.29 -5.99 15.89
CA THR A 100 -5.01 -5.64 16.53
C THR A 100 -4.05 -4.88 15.62
N GLY A 101 -4.30 -4.91 14.30
CA GLY A 101 -3.39 -4.36 13.30
C GLY A 101 -2.09 -5.17 13.14
N GLU A 102 -1.99 -6.35 13.73
CA GLU A 102 -0.82 -7.21 13.61
C GLU A 102 -0.69 -7.76 12.19
N GLU A 103 0.51 -7.64 11.59
CA GLU A 103 0.80 -8.26 10.30
C GLU A 103 0.83 -9.78 10.47
N ARG A 104 -0.12 -10.48 9.85
CA ARG A 104 -0.25 -11.93 9.89
C ARG A 104 0.39 -12.62 8.69
N TRP A 105 0.48 -11.92 7.58
CA TRP A 105 0.99 -12.45 6.34
C TRP A 105 1.43 -11.33 5.41
N LYS A 106 2.45 -11.61 4.62
CA LYS A 106 2.87 -10.75 3.49
C LYS A 106 3.45 -11.55 2.34
N SER A 107 3.36 -10.98 1.15
CA SER A 107 4.00 -11.49 -0.06
C SER A 107 4.54 -10.36 -0.90
N ARG A 108 5.70 -10.56 -1.49
CA ARG A 108 6.31 -9.56 -2.36
C ARG A 108 5.73 -9.65 -3.77
N LEU A 109 5.44 -8.49 -4.34
CA LEU A 109 4.93 -8.34 -5.69
C LEU A 109 6.06 -8.04 -6.67
N PRO A 110 5.94 -8.43 -7.95
CA PRO A 110 6.95 -8.18 -8.99
C PRO A 110 6.98 -6.73 -9.47
N ALA A 111 5.93 -5.97 -9.20
CA ALA A 111 5.74 -4.56 -9.53
C ALA A 111 4.88 -3.88 -8.48
N GLY A 112 4.60 -2.58 -8.62
CA GLY A 112 3.77 -1.85 -7.67
C GLY A 112 2.34 -2.36 -7.62
N GLY A 113 1.80 -2.62 -6.42
CA GLY A 113 0.46 -3.11 -6.19
C GLY A 113 -0.52 -2.04 -5.72
N GLN A 114 -0.55 -0.87 -6.37
CA GLN A 114 -1.31 0.30 -5.94
C GLN A 114 -2.84 0.17 -6.13
N ALA A 115 -3.31 -0.85 -6.84
CA ALA A 115 -4.73 -1.16 -6.91
C ALA A 115 -5.23 -1.76 -5.59
N THR A 116 -6.48 -1.46 -5.22
CA THR A 116 -7.13 -2.15 -4.09
C THR A 116 -7.27 -3.64 -4.40
N PRO A 117 -6.85 -4.54 -3.50
CA PRO A 117 -7.08 -5.97 -3.68
C PRO A 117 -8.57 -6.31 -3.78
N SER A 118 -8.88 -7.46 -4.33
CA SER A 118 -10.24 -8.01 -4.33
C SER A 118 -10.25 -9.47 -3.88
N THR A 119 -11.40 -9.97 -3.44
CA THR A 119 -11.58 -11.37 -3.09
C THR A 119 -12.76 -11.97 -3.82
N TYR A 120 -12.67 -13.26 -4.15
CA TYR A 120 -13.78 -14.02 -4.70
C TYR A 120 -13.78 -15.46 -4.18
N LEU A 121 -14.91 -16.12 -4.31
CA LEU A 121 -15.03 -17.55 -4.03
C LEU A 121 -14.88 -18.31 -5.37
N GLY A 122 -13.88 -19.18 -5.43
CA GLY A 122 -13.63 -20.02 -6.59
C GLY A 122 -14.66 -21.17 -6.72
N ALA A 123 -14.76 -21.77 -7.90
CA ALA A 123 -15.61 -22.93 -8.13
C ALA A 123 -15.23 -24.15 -7.29
N ASP A 124 -14.02 -24.20 -6.79
CA ASP A 124 -13.49 -25.20 -5.84
C ASP A 124 -13.85 -24.92 -4.37
N GLY A 125 -14.67 -23.90 -4.09
CA GLY A 125 -15.11 -23.50 -2.77
C GLY A 125 -14.06 -22.74 -1.95
N ARG A 126 -12.90 -22.39 -2.54
CA ARG A 126 -11.83 -21.64 -1.86
C ARG A 126 -12.01 -20.16 -2.04
N GLN A 127 -11.69 -19.39 -1.01
CA GLN A 127 -11.55 -17.94 -1.13
C GLN A 127 -10.17 -17.59 -1.71
N TYR A 128 -10.19 -16.73 -2.72
CA TYR A 128 -9.01 -16.19 -3.35
C TYR A 128 -8.88 -14.70 -3.05
N LEU A 129 -7.65 -14.27 -2.81
CA LEU A 129 -7.24 -12.86 -2.78
C LEU A 129 -6.57 -12.54 -4.11
N VAL A 130 -7.07 -11.55 -4.84
CA VAL A 130 -6.50 -11.10 -6.11
C VAL A 130 -5.84 -9.76 -5.94
N VAL A 131 -4.62 -9.64 -6.45
CA VAL A 131 -3.81 -8.43 -6.43
C VAL A 131 -3.30 -8.15 -7.83
N VAL A 132 -3.47 -6.91 -8.28
CA VAL A 132 -2.89 -6.42 -9.54
C VAL A 132 -1.58 -5.72 -9.24
N ALA A 133 -0.49 -6.20 -9.81
CA ALA A 133 0.84 -5.59 -9.72
C ALA A 133 1.18 -4.89 -11.04
N GLY A 134 0.53 -3.76 -11.28
CA GLY A 134 0.64 -2.96 -12.50
C GLY A 134 1.61 -1.78 -12.40
N GLY A 135 1.97 -1.39 -11.19
CA GLY A 135 2.70 -0.15 -10.94
C GLY A 135 1.81 1.09 -11.01
N HIS A 136 2.38 2.25 -10.68
CA HIS A 136 1.68 3.52 -10.73
C HIS A 136 2.63 4.67 -11.04
N GLY A 137 2.35 5.41 -12.12
CA GLY A 137 3.24 6.46 -12.63
C GLY A 137 3.50 7.59 -11.63
N SER A 138 2.47 8.09 -10.92
CA SER A 138 2.63 9.19 -9.97
C SER A 138 3.44 8.82 -8.72
N THR A 139 3.54 7.54 -8.39
CA THR A 139 4.36 7.05 -7.27
C THR A 139 5.73 6.56 -7.70
N GLY A 140 6.00 6.52 -9.00
CA GLY A 140 7.27 6.06 -9.55
C GLY A 140 7.54 4.56 -9.30
N THR A 141 6.53 3.77 -8.96
CA THR A 141 6.71 2.34 -8.76
C THR A 141 6.89 1.61 -10.10
N LYS A 142 7.67 0.54 -10.07
CA LYS A 142 7.93 -0.29 -11.26
C LYS A 142 6.61 -0.71 -11.91
N ALA A 143 6.48 -0.44 -13.21
CA ALA A 143 5.38 -0.93 -14.01
C ALA A 143 5.41 -2.46 -14.17
N GLY A 144 4.26 -3.07 -14.30
CA GLY A 144 4.09 -4.51 -14.48
C GLY A 144 2.74 -4.85 -15.07
N ASP A 145 2.52 -6.12 -15.34
CA ASP A 145 1.31 -6.69 -15.95
C ASP A 145 0.80 -7.92 -15.20
N ALA A 146 1.28 -8.12 -13.96
CA ALA A 146 0.96 -9.32 -13.19
C ALA A 146 -0.38 -9.19 -12.46
N VAL A 147 -1.22 -10.21 -12.62
CA VAL A 147 -2.41 -10.46 -11.78
C VAL A 147 -2.14 -11.72 -10.97
N ILE A 148 -2.15 -11.60 -9.66
CA ILE A 148 -1.74 -12.66 -8.74
C ILE A 148 -2.90 -13.04 -7.85
N ALA A 149 -3.22 -14.34 -7.79
CA ALA A 149 -4.23 -14.88 -6.91
C ALA A 149 -3.57 -15.72 -5.81
N TYR A 150 -3.92 -15.44 -4.57
CA TYR A 150 -3.50 -16.17 -3.38
C TYR A 150 -4.69 -16.91 -2.78
N ALA A 151 -4.45 -18.09 -2.26
CA ALA A 151 -5.42 -18.84 -1.48
C ALA A 151 -4.72 -19.62 -0.36
N LEU A 152 -5.45 -19.96 0.69
CA LEU A 152 -4.94 -20.85 1.71
C LEU A 152 -4.61 -22.23 1.11
N PRO A 153 -3.60 -22.94 1.61
CA PRO A 153 -3.35 -24.33 1.23
C PRO A 153 -4.62 -25.19 1.35
N LYS A 154 -4.70 -26.25 0.57
CA LYS A 154 -5.70 -27.30 0.83
C LYS A 154 -5.26 -28.08 2.07
N GLU A 155 -6.18 -28.33 2.97
CA GLU A 155 -6.01 -29.28 4.06
C GLU A 155 -5.88 -30.73 3.55
#